data_daeb15ab7cd7c21a41596332e4b4a0f3
#
_entry.id   daeb15ab7cd7c21a41596332e4b4a0f3
#
_cell.length_a   1.000
_cell.length_b   1.000
_cell.length_c   1.000
_cell.angle_alpha   90.00
_cell.angle_beta   90.00
_cell.angle_gamma   90.00
#
_symmetry.space_group_name_H-M   'P 1'
#
loop_
_entity.id
_entity.type
_entity.pdbx_description
1 polymer ?
#
loop_
_entity_poly.entity_id
_entity_poly.type
_entity_poly.pdbx_seq_one_letter_code
_entity_poly.pdbx_strand_id
1 'polypeptide(L)'
;MYPINSSEISPAELEARLRLHRLPELGPKRFRLLIDAFGCASKALSAPASAWRSLGLPAVSAEARRSHEVREGASAALAWLARPAQHLLMWDQREYPALLAQIDDAPPLLFVAGDPAILEKPQLAMVGSRRASRPGMDTAAAFSRSLASAGFVITSGLALGIDGAAHQAALEVGGQTIGVLGTGLEKFYPQRHRRLAAAMIAQGSAVVSEFPLDAAPQAGNFPRRNRIISGLSLGVLVVEAGIASGSLITARLAAEQGREVYAIPGSIHHPAAKGCHQLIRDGAVLVETIEHILEGLRGWQPLSRPVPLPATHPLVALLHAAPHTSEALAIASGRPLSQVLASLTELELEGQVICESGRWLARC
;
A
#
# COMPACT_ATOMS: atom_id res chain seq x y z
N MET A 1 27.57 6.15 -0.57
CA MET A 1 27.37 5.38 -1.79
C MET A 1 28.03 4.02 -1.56
N TYR A 2 27.29 3.01 -1.08
CA TYR A 2 27.83 1.68 -0.82
C TYR A 2 27.58 0.82 -2.05
N PRO A 3 28.57 0.11 -2.58
CA PRO A 3 28.34 -0.83 -3.69
C PRO A 3 27.66 -2.08 -3.12
N ILE A 4 26.37 -2.19 -3.30
CA ILE A 4 25.63 -3.40 -2.97
C ILE A 4 25.73 -4.30 -4.20
N ASN A 5 26.66 -5.25 -4.13
CA ASN A 5 26.61 -6.42 -4.97
C ASN A 5 25.38 -7.23 -4.58
N SER A 6 24.52 -7.52 -5.54
CA SER A 6 23.37 -8.43 -5.42
C SER A 6 23.85 -9.88 -5.30
N SER A 7 24.55 -10.19 -4.22
CA SER A 7 24.86 -11.57 -3.82
C SER A 7 23.71 -12.08 -2.97
N GLU A 8 23.12 -13.18 -3.37
CA GLU A 8 22.16 -13.93 -2.57
C GLU A 8 22.69 -14.07 -1.15
N ILE A 9 21.94 -13.56 -0.17
CA ILE A 9 22.30 -13.69 1.24
C ILE A 9 22.39 -15.18 1.58
N SER A 10 23.49 -15.60 2.20
CA SER A 10 23.65 -16.99 2.61
C SER A 10 22.55 -17.39 3.61
N PRO A 11 22.10 -18.65 3.63
CA PRO A 11 21.12 -19.12 4.60
C PRO A 11 21.51 -18.84 6.06
N ALA A 12 22.81 -18.92 6.37
CA ALA A 12 23.34 -18.60 7.71
C ALA A 12 23.18 -17.12 8.07
N GLU A 13 23.40 -16.22 7.12
CA GLU A 13 23.23 -14.77 7.33
C GLU A 13 21.75 -14.41 7.46
N LEU A 14 20.88 -15.05 6.65
CA LEU A 14 19.42 -14.86 6.77
C LEU A 14 18.93 -15.29 8.16
N GLU A 15 19.31 -16.48 8.64
CA GLU A 15 18.99 -16.94 9.99
C GLU A 15 19.51 -15.94 11.06
N ALA A 16 20.73 -15.48 10.91
CA ALA A 16 21.34 -14.53 11.84
C ALA A 16 20.57 -13.21 11.88
N ARG A 17 20.12 -12.67 10.75
CA ARG A 17 19.28 -11.46 10.68
C ARG A 17 17.93 -11.67 11.35
N LEU A 18 17.28 -12.81 11.13
CA LEU A 18 16.02 -13.17 11.79
C LEU A 18 16.19 -13.28 13.31
N ARG A 19 17.32 -13.80 13.78
CA ARG A 19 17.66 -13.87 15.21
C ARG A 19 17.90 -12.48 15.80
N LEU A 20 18.67 -11.60 15.15
CA LEU A 20 18.85 -10.22 15.58
C LEU A 20 17.51 -9.47 15.67
N HIS A 21 16.64 -9.65 14.69
CA HIS A 21 15.35 -9.01 14.64
C HIS A 21 14.44 -9.34 15.83
N ARG A 22 14.60 -10.52 16.44
CA ARG A 22 13.80 -10.95 17.60
C ARG A 22 14.34 -10.47 18.94
N LEU A 23 15.51 -9.84 18.95
CA LEU A 23 16.12 -9.43 20.21
C LEU A 23 15.34 -8.29 20.87
N PRO A 24 15.12 -8.36 22.18
CA PRO A 24 14.44 -7.29 22.91
C PRO A 24 15.23 -5.98 22.77
N GLU A 25 14.53 -4.87 22.72
CA GLU A 25 15.09 -3.51 22.62
C GLU A 25 16.02 -3.26 21.42
N LEU A 26 16.11 -4.17 20.45
CA LEU A 26 16.88 -4.02 19.23
C LEU A 26 16.01 -3.45 18.10
N GLY A 27 15.72 -2.15 18.16
CA GLY A 27 14.98 -1.45 17.11
C GLY A 27 15.83 -1.22 15.83
N PRO A 28 15.23 -0.63 14.77
CA PRO A 28 15.85 -0.48 13.46
C PRO A 28 17.25 0.15 13.48
N LYS A 29 17.43 1.25 14.21
CA LYS A 29 18.72 1.96 14.31
C LYS A 29 19.80 1.10 14.94
N ARG A 30 19.49 0.38 16.04
CA ARG A 30 20.45 -0.51 16.71
C ARG A 30 20.76 -1.75 15.88
N PHE A 31 19.79 -2.25 15.13
CA PHE A 31 20.00 -3.36 14.20
C PHE A 31 21.03 -2.98 13.13
N ARG A 32 20.86 -1.82 12.49
CA ARG A 32 21.80 -1.30 11.48
C ARG A 32 23.17 -1.06 12.08
N LEU A 33 23.24 -0.44 13.27
CA LEU A 33 24.51 -0.21 13.99
C LEU A 33 25.31 -1.51 14.17
N LEU A 34 24.64 -2.63 14.48
CA LEU A 34 25.31 -3.94 14.58
C LEU A 34 25.85 -4.42 13.23
N ILE A 35 25.07 -4.28 12.16
CA ILE A 35 25.53 -4.70 10.83
C ILE A 35 26.70 -3.83 10.39
N ASP A 36 26.63 -2.52 10.61
CA ASP A 36 27.71 -1.58 10.24
C ASP A 36 28.99 -1.87 11.03
N ALA A 37 28.89 -2.15 12.32
CA ALA A 37 30.04 -2.39 13.19
C ALA A 37 30.72 -3.76 12.93
N PHE A 38 29.94 -4.80 12.63
CA PHE A 38 30.48 -6.17 12.47
C PHE A 38 30.51 -6.65 11.01
N GLY A 39 29.93 -5.88 10.07
CA GLY A 39 29.85 -6.19 8.64
C GLY A 39 28.74 -7.17 8.26
N CYS A 40 28.24 -8.00 9.20
CA CYS A 40 27.12 -8.90 8.97
C CYS A 40 26.49 -9.39 10.28
N ALA A 41 25.27 -9.92 10.22
CA ALA A 41 24.54 -10.40 11.39
C ALA A 41 25.19 -11.64 12.03
N SER A 42 25.73 -12.52 11.24
CA SER A 42 26.43 -13.74 11.72
C SER A 42 27.65 -13.38 12.59
N LYS A 43 28.46 -12.43 12.16
CA LYS A 43 29.59 -11.92 12.95
C LYS A 43 29.12 -11.17 14.21
N ALA A 44 28.07 -10.35 14.08
CA ALA A 44 27.48 -9.65 15.23
C ALA A 44 27.02 -10.63 16.32
N LEU A 45 26.30 -11.70 15.97
CA LEU A 45 25.85 -12.73 16.92
C LEU A 45 27.00 -13.49 17.57
N SER A 46 28.10 -13.67 16.85
CA SER A 46 29.32 -14.39 17.35
C SER A 46 30.15 -13.51 18.27
N ALA A 47 30.04 -12.19 18.16
CA ALA A 47 30.81 -11.24 18.95
C ALA A 47 30.53 -11.38 20.46
N PRO A 48 31.52 -11.09 21.34
CA PRO A 48 31.35 -11.14 22.80
C PRO A 48 30.38 -10.04 23.26
N ALA A 49 29.69 -10.27 24.39
CA ALA A 49 28.78 -9.28 24.96
C ALA A 49 29.46 -7.95 25.33
N SER A 50 30.76 -7.96 25.64
CA SER A 50 31.52 -6.75 25.85
C SER A 50 31.57 -5.84 24.62
N ALA A 51 31.73 -6.41 23.41
CA ALA A 51 31.73 -5.66 22.16
C ALA A 51 30.36 -5.02 21.87
N TRP A 52 29.25 -5.67 22.24
CA TRP A 52 27.93 -5.08 22.16
C TRP A 52 27.75 -3.91 23.14
N ARG A 53 28.25 -4.08 24.38
CA ARG A 53 28.18 -3.01 25.38
C ARG A 53 29.01 -1.78 24.98
N SER A 54 30.18 -1.98 24.37
CA SER A 54 31.01 -0.85 23.89
C SER A 54 30.32 -0.05 22.76
N LEU A 55 29.38 -0.64 22.05
CA LEU A 55 28.52 0.04 21.07
C LEU A 55 27.28 0.70 21.71
N GLY A 56 27.12 0.66 23.03
CA GLY A 56 25.97 1.23 23.72
C GLY A 56 24.67 0.42 23.58
N LEU A 57 24.78 -0.87 23.24
CA LEU A 57 23.61 -1.73 23.10
C LEU A 57 23.11 -2.22 24.47
N PRO A 58 21.80 -2.44 24.64
CA PRO A 58 21.24 -2.92 25.89
C PRO A 58 21.78 -4.29 26.29
N ALA A 59 22.06 -4.47 27.57
CA ALA A 59 22.57 -5.75 28.11
C ALA A 59 21.59 -6.89 27.80
N VAL A 60 20.27 -6.64 27.92
CA VAL A 60 19.22 -7.61 27.64
C VAL A 60 19.29 -8.14 26.21
N SER A 61 19.60 -7.31 25.22
CA SER A 61 19.77 -7.75 23.81
C SER A 61 21.00 -8.65 23.69
N ALA A 62 22.13 -8.26 24.31
CA ALA A 62 23.38 -9.02 24.27
C ALA A 62 23.24 -10.40 24.95
N GLU A 63 22.49 -10.49 26.03
CA GLU A 63 22.20 -11.74 26.75
C GLU A 63 21.25 -12.66 26.00
N ALA A 64 20.16 -12.10 25.48
CA ALA A 64 19.12 -12.87 24.76
C ALA A 64 19.61 -13.48 23.43
N ARG A 65 20.70 -12.99 22.83
CA ARG A 65 21.17 -13.41 21.49
C ARG A 65 21.43 -14.91 21.33
N ARG A 66 21.64 -15.64 22.43
CA ARG A 66 21.88 -17.08 22.46
C ARG A 66 20.71 -17.88 23.02
N SER A 67 19.60 -17.24 23.36
CA SER A 67 18.43 -17.91 23.94
C SER A 67 17.83 -18.92 22.95
N HIS A 68 17.21 -19.93 23.48
CA HIS A 68 16.48 -20.94 22.69
C HIS A 68 15.29 -20.32 21.96
N GLU A 69 14.56 -19.48 22.63
CA GLU A 69 13.39 -18.75 22.07
C GLU A 69 13.73 -17.95 20.82
N VAL A 70 14.87 -17.23 20.81
CA VAL A 70 15.35 -16.46 19.64
C VAL A 70 15.67 -17.38 18.46
N ARG A 71 16.28 -18.56 18.73
CA ARG A 71 16.58 -19.54 17.69
C ARG A 71 15.33 -20.20 17.12
N GLU A 72 14.42 -20.65 17.99
CA GLU A 72 13.15 -21.26 17.58
C GLU A 72 12.34 -20.30 16.72
N GLY A 73 12.23 -19.05 17.15
CA GLY A 73 11.49 -18.04 16.39
C GLY A 73 12.12 -17.72 15.03
N ALA A 74 13.46 -17.75 14.91
CA ALA A 74 14.13 -17.63 13.62
C ALA A 74 13.85 -18.85 12.73
N SER A 75 13.91 -20.06 13.29
CA SER A 75 13.55 -21.29 12.56
C SER A 75 12.10 -21.29 12.09
N ALA A 76 11.18 -20.85 12.94
CA ALA A 76 9.77 -20.67 12.56
C ALA A 76 9.59 -19.67 11.41
N ALA A 77 10.36 -18.57 11.41
CA ALA A 77 10.34 -17.58 10.33
C ALA A 77 10.88 -18.17 9.01
N LEU A 78 11.94 -18.97 9.05
CA LEU A 78 12.45 -19.68 7.86
C LEU A 78 11.42 -20.67 7.33
N ALA A 79 10.74 -21.43 8.20
CA ALA A 79 9.67 -22.33 7.80
C ALA A 79 8.46 -21.59 7.20
N TRP A 80 8.15 -20.39 7.70
CA TRP A 80 7.11 -19.53 7.15
C TRP A 80 7.51 -19.05 5.75
N LEU A 81 8.74 -18.61 5.54
CA LEU A 81 9.27 -18.15 4.25
C LEU A 81 9.29 -19.26 3.18
N ALA A 82 9.32 -20.52 3.58
CA ALA A 82 9.22 -21.64 2.64
C ALA A 82 7.81 -21.86 2.06
N ARG A 83 6.79 -21.16 2.59
CA ARG A 83 5.41 -21.25 2.10
C ARG A 83 5.21 -20.34 0.87
N PRO A 84 4.26 -20.69 -0.03
CA PRO A 84 3.93 -19.85 -1.19
C PRO A 84 3.47 -18.44 -0.78
N ALA A 85 3.82 -17.44 -1.58
CA ALA A 85 3.45 -16.04 -1.39
C ALA A 85 3.90 -15.44 -0.05
N GLN A 86 4.98 -15.97 0.55
CA GLN A 86 5.60 -15.43 1.76
C GLN A 86 7.01 -14.94 1.43
N HIS A 87 7.29 -13.67 1.77
CA HIS A 87 8.52 -13.00 1.39
C HIS A 87 9.09 -12.23 2.58
N LEU A 88 10.39 -11.96 2.52
CA LEU A 88 11.09 -11.07 3.44
C LEU A 88 11.88 -10.05 2.62
N LEU A 89 11.60 -8.77 2.83
CA LEU A 89 12.37 -7.67 2.26
C LEU A 89 13.33 -7.14 3.32
N MET A 90 14.56 -6.90 2.93
CA MET A 90 15.62 -6.39 3.81
C MET A 90 16.10 -5.04 3.31
N TRP A 91 16.34 -4.10 4.24
CA TRP A 91 16.61 -2.66 3.94
C TRP A 91 17.85 -2.43 3.02
N ASP A 92 18.75 -3.38 2.97
CA ASP A 92 19.98 -3.34 2.18
C ASP A 92 19.87 -4.09 0.84
N GLN A 93 18.67 -4.55 0.46
CA GLN A 93 18.38 -5.19 -0.80
C GLN A 93 17.74 -4.23 -1.79
N ARG A 94 17.91 -4.50 -3.09
CA ARG A 94 17.36 -3.69 -4.17
C ARG A 94 15.82 -3.69 -4.20
N GLU A 95 15.23 -4.79 -3.80
CA GLU A 95 13.78 -5.01 -3.79
C GLU A 95 13.08 -4.33 -2.60
N TYR A 96 13.85 -3.69 -1.71
CA TYR A 96 13.27 -2.95 -0.59
C TYR A 96 12.64 -1.65 -1.06
N PRO A 97 11.39 -1.31 -0.62
CA PRO A 97 10.66 -0.15 -1.14
C PRO A 97 11.44 1.16 -1.00
N ALA A 98 11.68 1.82 -2.14
CA ALA A 98 12.54 3.00 -2.20
C ALA A 98 12.06 4.16 -1.30
N LEU A 99 10.73 4.40 -1.25
CA LEU A 99 10.13 5.40 -0.37
C LEU A 99 10.31 5.03 1.11
N LEU A 100 10.13 3.75 1.46
CA LEU A 100 10.30 3.28 2.84
C LEU A 100 11.76 3.34 3.28
N ALA A 101 12.70 3.13 2.37
CA ALA A 101 14.13 3.23 2.67
C ALA A 101 14.57 4.64 3.08
N GLN A 102 13.81 5.68 2.70
CA GLN A 102 14.12 7.08 2.99
C GLN A 102 13.81 7.50 4.44
N ILE A 103 12.97 6.75 5.16
CA ILE A 103 12.64 7.14 6.54
C ILE A 103 13.77 6.75 7.50
N ASP A 104 14.03 7.57 8.51
CA ASP A 104 15.16 7.41 9.46
C ASP A 104 15.19 6.05 10.16
N ASP A 105 14.02 5.53 10.46
CA ASP A 105 13.81 4.29 11.20
C ASP A 105 13.14 3.21 10.37
N ALA A 106 13.44 3.17 9.05
CA ALA A 106 12.94 2.13 8.15
C ALA A 106 13.19 0.74 8.74
N PRO A 107 12.19 -0.16 8.71
CA PRO A 107 12.34 -1.49 9.28
C PRO A 107 13.47 -2.27 8.58
N PRO A 108 14.41 -2.87 9.33
CA PRO A 108 15.50 -3.63 8.73
C PRO A 108 15.01 -4.90 8.03
N LEU A 109 13.92 -5.47 8.51
CA LEU A 109 13.24 -6.61 7.94
C LEU A 109 11.75 -6.29 7.82
N LEU A 110 11.15 -6.59 6.66
CA LEU A 110 9.73 -6.44 6.40
C LEU A 110 9.18 -7.77 5.87
N PHE A 111 8.36 -8.43 6.67
CA PHE A 111 7.64 -9.64 6.27
C PHE A 111 6.47 -9.27 5.36
N VAL A 112 6.31 -9.98 4.26
CA VAL A 112 5.26 -9.74 3.25
C VAL A 112 4.52 -11.04 2.98
N ALA A 113 3.20 -11.02 3.13
CA ALA A 113 2.30 -12.06 2.65
C ALA A 113 1.53 -11.52 1.44
N GLY A 114 1.66 -12.13 0.27
CA GLY A 114 1.12 -11.68 -1.01
C GLY A 114 2.19 -11.25 -2.00
N ASP A 115 1.88 -10.33 -2.90
CA ASP A 115 2.79 -9.85 -3.94
C ASP A 115 3.72 -8.73 -3.43
N PRO A 116 5.04 -8.96 -3.29
CA PRO A 116 5.97 -7.92 -2.85
C PRO A 116 6.17 -6.81 -3.90
N ALA A 117 5.94 -7.07 -5.19
CA ALA A 117 6.16 -6.09 -6.25
C ALA A 117 5.24 -4.87 -6.16
N ILE A 118 4.10 -5.00 -5.47
CA ILE A 118 3.19 -3.86 -5.31
C ILE A 118 3.73 -2.78 -4.36
N LEU A 119 4.73 -3.10 -3.52
CA LEU A 119 5.31 -2.16 -2.58
C LEU A 119 6.13 -1.06 -3.28
N GLU A 120 6.56 -1.30 -4.52
CA GLU A 120 7.26 -0.31 -5.37
C GLU A 120 6.30 0.56 -6.20
N LYS A 121 5.02 0.18 -6.27
CA LYS A 121 4.03 0.95 -7.02
C LYS A 121 3.68 2.25 -6.28
N PRO A 122 3.23 3.30 -7.00
CA PRO A 122 2.73 4.51 -6.37
C PRO A 122 1.60 4.23 -5.39
N GLN A 123 1.76 4.68 -4.16
CA GLN A 123 0.84 4.39 -3.06
C GLN A 123 0.28 5.67 -2.47
N LEU A 124 -0.99 5.63 -2.07
CA LEU A 124 -1.60 6.63 -1.21
C LEU A 124 -2.10 5.97 0.07
N ALA A 125 -1.68 6.50 1.21
CA ALA A 125 -2.20 6.03 2.48
C ALA A 125 -3.59 6.61 2.75
N MET A 126 -4.51 5.79 3.23
CA MET A 126 -5.83 6.23 3.66
C MET A 126 -6.07 5.77 5.09
N VAL A 127 -6.26 6.73 6.00
CA VAL A 127 -6.39 6.46 7.43
C VAL A 127 -7.54 7.25 8.05
N GLY A 128 -8.01 6.80 9.22
CA GLY A 128 -9.06 7.53 9.92
C GLY A 128 -9.57 6.82 11.17
N SER A 129 -10.76 7.21 11.59
CA SER A 129 -11.44 6.71 12.77
C SER A 129 -11.72 5.20 12.69
N ARG A 130 -11.43 4.49 13.78
CA ARG A 130 -11.85 3.07 13.96
C ARG A 130 -13.36 2.93 14.19
N ARG A 131 -14.02 4.00 14.68
CA ARG A 131 -15.45 4.13 14.86
C ARG A 131 -15.97 5.24 13.94
N ALA A 132 -15.70 5.07 12.64
CA ALA A 132 -16.11 6.01 11.62
C ALA A 132 -17.63 6.08 11.48
N SER A 133 -18.12 7.24 11.12
CA SER A 133 -19.51 7.44 10.73
C SER A 133 -19.81 6.72 9.41
N ARG A 134 -21.09 6.46 9.12
CA ARG A 134 -21.49 5.89 7.83
C ARG A 134 -21.03 6.78 6.67
N PRO A 135 -21.27 8.11 6.67
CA PRO A 135 -20.75 9.01 5.65
C PRO A 135 -19.22 8.97 5.52
N GLY A 136 -18.48 8.87 6.64
CA GLY A 136 -17.02 8.73 6.61
C GLY A 136 -16.56 7.46 5.92
N MET A 137 -17.20 6.32 6.18
CA MET A 137 -16.91 5.07 5.49
C MET A 137 -17.25 5.13 4.00
N ASP A 138 -18.39 5.73 3.63
CA ASP A 138 -18.82 5.89 2.24
C ASP A 138 -17.85 6.81 1.47
N THR A 139 -17.36 7.88 2.12
CA THR A 139 -16.32 8.77 1.58
C THR A 139 -15.00 8.01 1.36
N ALA A 140 -14.53 7.26 2.37
CA ALA A 140 -13.31 6.45 2.24
C ALA A 140 -13.43 5.45 1.09
N ALA A 141 -14.58 4.79 0.96
CA ALA A 141 -14.83 3.85 -0.12
C ALA A 141 -14.83 4.53 -1.50
N ALA A 142 -15.47 5.71 -1.64
CA ALA A 142 -15.50 6.46 -2.89
C ALA A 142 -14.09 6.91 -3.33
N PHE A 143 -13.33 7.53 -2.45
CA PHE A 143 -11.96 7.94 -2.73
C PHE A 143 -11.05 6.75 -3.04
N SER A 144 -11.19 5.64 -2.30
CA SER A 144 -10.40 4.43 -2.52
C SER A 144 -10.66 3.84 -3.91
N ARG A 145 -11.94 3.72 -4.33
CA ARG A 145 -12.28 3.25 -5.69
C ARG A 145 -11.68 4.15 -6.76
N SER A 146 -11.85 5.45 -6.64
CA SER A 146 -11.35 6.42 -7.62
C SER A 146 -9.83 6.39 -7.73
N LEU A 147 -9.10 6.40 -6.59
CA LEU A 147 -7.64 6.34 -6.56
C LEU A 147 -7.11 4.99 -7.07
N ALA A 148 -7.74 3.88 -6.69
CA ALA A 148 -7.37 2.55 -7.18
C ALA A 148 -7.61 2.43 -8.69
N SER A 149 -8.71 2.98 -9.21
CA SER A 149 -8.99 3.04 -10.66
C SER A 149 -7.98 3.94 -11.41
N ALA A 150 -7.47 4.99 -10.76
CA ALA A 150 -6.40 5.83 -11.29
C ALA A 150 -5.00 5.17 -11.21
N GLY A 151 -4.89 3.95 -10.68
CA GLY A 151 -3.64 3.18 -10.65
C GLY A 151 -2.84 3.28 -9.35
N PHE A 152 -3.34 3.98 -8.33
CA PHE A 152 -2.69 4.00 -7.02
C PHE A 152 -2.97 2.72 -6.23
N VAL A 153 -1.97 2.27 -5.50
CA VAL A 153 -2.14 1.26 -4.45
C VAL A 153 -2.63 1.94 -3.18
N ILE A 154 -3.69 1.43 -2.57
CA ILE A 154 -4.22 1.96 -1.32
C ILE A 154 -3.51 1.33 -0.14
N THR A 155 -2.77 2.11 0.63
CA THR A 155 -2.05 1.62 1.82
C THR A 155 -2.78 2.03 3.09
N SER A 156 -2.99 1.09 4.01
CA SER A 156 -3.64 1.38 5.29
C SER A 156 -3.28 0.33 6.36
N GLY A 157 -3.84 0.52 7.55
CA GLY A 157 -3.49 -0.29 8.72
C GLY A 157 -4.36 -1.50 9.00
N LEU A 158 -5.29 -1.85 8.13
CA LEU A 158 -6.27 -2.92 8.34
C LEU A 158 -7.09 -2.78 9.65
N ALA A 159 -7.15 -1.57 10.24
CA ALA A 159 -7.98 -1.29 11.39
C ALA A 159 -9.48 -1.30 11.03
N LEU A 160 -10.35 -1.38 12.03
CA LEU A 160 -11.79 -1.18 11.83
C LEU A 160 -12.07 0.24 11.34
N GLY A 161 -13.23 0.47 10.71
CA GLY A 161 -13.67 1.77 10.21
C GLY A 161 -13.03 2.13 8.88
N ILE A 162 -12.40 3.30 8.78
CA ILE A 162 -11.88 3.87 7.53
C ILE A 162 -10.93 2.93 6.81
N ASP A 163 -9.96 2.34 7.53
CA ASP A 163 -8.96 1.44 6.94
C ASP A 163 -9.63 0.26 6.21
N GLY A 164 -10.55 -0.42 6.90
CA GLY A 164 -11.28 -1.55 6.33
C GLY A 164 -12.13 -1.18 5.13
N ALA A 165 -12.83 -0.03 5.17
CA ALA A 165 -13.62 0.48 4.06
C ALA A 165 -12.75 0.80 2.85
N ALA A 166 -11.57 1.39 3.07
CA ALA A 166 -10.62 1.70 2.01
C ALA A 166 -10.08 0.44 1.31
N HIS A 167 -9.64 -0.56 2.08
CA HIS A 167 -9.15 -1.82 1.50
C HIS A 167 -10.24 -2.54 0.70
N GLN A 168 -11.44 -2.67 1.28
CA GLN A 168 -12.57 -3.32 0.63
C GLN A 168 -12.92 -2.66 -0.70
N ALA A 169 -13.02 -1.33 -0.72
CA ALA A 169 -13.39 -0.57 -1.90
C ALA A 169 -12.32 -0.60 -3.01
N ALA A 170 -11.04 -0.67 -2.66
CA ALA A 170 -9.96 -0.87 -3.64
C ALA A 170 -10.12 -2.22 -4.36
N LEU A 171 -10.41 -3.30 -3.60
CA LEU A 171 -10.61 -4.64 -4.17
C LEU A 171 -11.86 -4.73 -5.05
N GLU A 172 -12.95 -4.02 -4.72
CA GLU A 172 -14.20 -4.00 -5.50
C GLU A 172 -14.01 -3.55 -6.95
N VAL A 173 -13.04 -2.67 -7.20
CA VAL A 173 -12.68 -2.20 -8.55
C VAL A 173 -11.49 -2.94 -9.16
N GLY A 174 -11.08 -4.07 -8.58
CA GLY A 174 -9.91 -4.82 -9.04
C GLY A 174 -8.59 -4.08 -8.82
N GLY A 175 -8.57 -3.07 -7.94
CA GLY A 175 -7.38 -2.34 -7.52
C GLY A 175 -6.53 -3.14 -6.54
N GLN A 176 -5.31 -2.65 -6.27
CA GLN A 176 -4.40 -3.27 -5.32
C GLN A 176 -4.34 -2.47 -4.02
N THR A 177 -4.05 -3.17 -2.91
CA THR A 177 -3.98 -2.53 -1.61
C THR A 177 -2.98 -3.22 -0.70
N ILE A 178 -2.35 -2.44 0.20
CA ILE A 178 -1.35 -2.94 1.16
C ILE A 178 -1.86 -2.72 2.58
N GLY A 179 -1.99 -3.84 3.30
CA GLY A 179 -2.33 -3.81 4.72
C GLY A 179 -1.09 -3.88 5.59
N VAL A 180 -0.78 -2.84 6.35
CA VAL A 180 0.34 -2.85 7.29
C VAL A 180 -0.16 -3.26 8.67
N LEU A 181 0.39 -4.31 9.30
CA LEU A 181 -0.03 -4.79 10.60
C LEU A 181 0.80 -4.20 11.75
N GLY A 182 0.15 -4.00 12.90
CA GLY A 182 0.82 -3.73 14.20
C GLY A 182 1.08 -5.00 15.02
N THR A 183 1.01 -6.17 14.38
CA THR A 183 1.25 -7.50 14.95
C THR A 183 2.05 -8.34 13.98
N GLY A 184 2.55 -9.48 14.40
CA GLY A 184 3.09 -10.48 13.48
C GLY A 184 2.02 -11.03 12.54
N LEU A 185 2.44 -11.49 11.36
CA LEU A 185 1.52 -12.01 10.32
C LEU A 185 0.78 -13.28 10.76
N GLU A 186 1.31 -14.04 11.70
CA GLU A 186 0.62 -15.21 12.28
C GLU A 186 -0.30 -14.86 13.48
N LYS A 187 -0.21 -13.64 14.03
CA LYS A 187 -1.06 -13.10 15.10
C LYS A 187 -1.94 -11.97 14.61
N PHE A 188 -2.65 -12.21 13.53
CA PHE A 188 -3.47 -11.22 12.82
C PHE A 188 -4.45 -10.47 13.74
N TYR A 189 -4.47 -9.14 13.65
CA TYR A 189 -5.39 -8.28 14.38
C TYR A 189 -5.78 -7.05 13.53
N PRO A 190 -7.08 -6.65 13.50
CA PRO A 190 -8.24 -7.23 14.20
C PRO A 190 -8.76 -8.51 13.50
N GLN A 191 -9.19 -9.50 14.26
CA GLN A 191 -9.67 -10.79 13.71
C GLN A 191 -10.82 -10.65 12.70
N ARG A 192 -11.64 -9.60 12.84
CA ARG A 192 -12.76 -9.32 11.92
C ARG A 192 -12.29 -9.08 10.47
N HIS A 193 -11.08 -8.56 10.27
CA HIS A 193 -10.52 -8.29 8.94
C HIS A 193 -9.65 -9.43 8.38
N ARG A 194 -9.60 -10.59 9.05
CA ARG A 194 -8.84 -11.76 8.56
C ARG A 194 -9.29 -12.22 7.17
N ARG A 195 -10.62 -12.22 6.92
CA ARG A 195 -11.18 -12.57 5.59
C ARG A 195 -10.82 -11.52 4.54
N LEU A 196 -10.84 -10.25 4.89
CA LEU A 196 -10.43 -9.16 4.03
C LEU A 196 -8.94 -9.30 3.65
N ALA A 197 -8.06 -9.54 4.62
CA ALA A 197 -6.65 -9.76 4.37
C ALA A 197 -6.39 -10.96 3.44
N ALA A 198 -7.11 -12.06 3.63
CA ALA A 198 -7.03 -13.23 2.75
C ALA A 198 -7.49 -12.91 1.31
N ALA A 199 -8.58 -12.13 1.17
CA ALA A 199 -9.05 -11.66 -0.14
C ALA A 199 -8.04 -10.72 -0.81
N MET A 200 -7.39 -9.84 -0.05
CA MET A 200 -6.32 -8.97 -0.55
C MET A 200 -5.20 -9.80 -1.18
N ILE A 201 -4.67 -10.80 -0.44
CA ILE A 201 -3.59 -11.66 -0.92
C ILE A 201 -4.02 -12.44 -2.17
N ALA A 202 -5.23 -13.01 -2.16
CA ALA A 202 -5.76 -13.77 -3.29
C ALA A 202 -5.94 -12.93 -4.56
N GLN A 203 -6.10 -11.60 -4.42
CA GLN A 203 -6.26 -10.66 -5.54
C GLN A 203 -4.96 -9.91 -5.90
N GLY A 204 -3.79 -10.45 -5.55
CA GLY A 204 -2.49 -9.85 -5.90
C GLY A 204 -2.14 -8.59 -5.11
N SER A 205 -2.71 -8.43 -3.93
CA SER A 205 -2.36 -7.42 -2.94
C SER A 205 -1.41 -7.99 -1.89
N ALA A 206 -1.01 -7.20 -0.88
CA ALA A 206 -0.12 -7.67 0.17
C ALA A 206 -0.55 -7.24 1.57
N VAL A 207 -0.13 -8.05 2.54
CA VAL A 207 -0.17 -7.72 3.97
C VAL A 207 1.25 -7.77 4.51
N VAL A 208 1.68 -6.71 5.17
CA VAL A 208 3.08 -6.56 5.62
C VAL A 208 3.19 -6.30 7.11
N SER A 209 4.31 -6.69 7.69
CA SER A 209 4.63 -6.42 9.09
C SER A 209 6.14 -6.32 9.32
N GLU A 210 6.54 -5.38 10.18
CA GLU A 210 7.91 -5.31 10.73
C GLU A 210 8.11 -6.17 11.98
N PHE A 211 7.05 -6.73 12.53
CA PHE A 211 7.13 -7.46 13.79
C PHE A 211 7.43 -8.94 13.57
N PRO A 212 8.07 -9.63 14.54
CA PRO A 212 8.17 -11.08 14.52
C PRO A 212 6.81 -11.73 14.23
N LEU A 213 6.79 -12.85 13.51
CA LEU A 213 5.55 -13.49 13.03
C LEU A 213 4.54 -13.82 14.13
N ASP A 214 5.04 -14.15 15.31
CA ASP A 214 4.29 -14.50 16.51
C ASP A 214 3.99 -13.32 17.44
N ALA A 215 4.35 -12.08 17.06
CA ALA A 215 4.13 -10.89 17.87
C ALA A 215 2.63 -10.64 18.07
N ALA A 216 2.19 -10.72 19.32
CA ALA A 216 0.82 -10.45 19.74
C ALA A 216 0.47 -8.96 19.63
N PRO A 217 -0.83 -8.59 19.58
CA PRO A 217 -1.22 -7.19 19.56
C PRO A 217 -0.85 -6.50 20.87
N GLN A 218 -0.07 -5.43 20.77
CA GLN A 218 0.35 -4.55 21.87
C GLN A 218 0.02 -3.11 21.51
N ALA A 219 -0.46 -2.32 22.46
CA ALA A 219 -0.90 -0.94 22.23
C ALA A 219 0.20 -0.06 21.60
N GLY A 220 1.45 -0.22 22.02
CA GLY A 220 2.60 0.52 21.50
C GLY A 220 2.99 0.19 20.06
N ASN A 221 2.63 -0.99 19.56
CA ASN A 221 2.97 -1.41 18.20
C ASN A 221 2.17 -0.65 17.11
N PHE A 222 0.95 -0.24 17.40
CA PHE A 222 0.09 0.43 16.42
C PHE A 222 0.63 1.83 16.04
N PRO A 223 1.01 2.70 16.98
CA PRO A 223 1.66 3.96 16.62
C PRO A 223 3.01 3.75 15.91
N ARG A 224 3.81 2.78 16.37
CA ARG A 224 5.10 2.45 15.76
C ARG A 224 4.93 2.01 14.30
N ARG A 225 3.95 1.16 13.99
CA ARG A 225 3.64 0.69 12.65
C ARG A 225 3.25 1.83 11.70
N ASN A 226 2.60 2.91 12.19
CA ASN A 226 2.05 3.97 11.35
C ASN A 226 3.12 4.67 10.48
N ARG A 227 4.39 4.70 10.93
CA ARG A 227 5.50 5.24 10.12
C ARG A 227 5.76 4.43 8.83
N ILE A 228 5.39 3.16 8.83
CA ILE A 228 5.50 2.31 7.63
C ILE A 228 4.37 2.63 6.65
N ILE A 229 3.16 2.92 7.14
CA ILE A 229 2.03 3.35 6.31
C ILE A 229 2.40 4.63 5.57
N SER A 230 2.85 5.67 6.30
CA SER A 230 3.28 6.93 5.69
C SER A 230 4.55 6.77 4.85
N GLY A 231 5.52 5.97 5.32
CA GLY A 231 6.80 5.74 4.65
C GLY A 231 6.72 5.03 3.30
N LEU A 232 5.71 4.18 3.11
CA LEU A 232 5.43 3.52 1.83
C LEU A 232 4.70 4.44 0.84
N SER A 233 4.10 5.54 1.30
CA SER A 233 3.12 6.30 0.53
C SER A 233 3.67 7.65 0.07
N LEU A 234 3.17 8.14 -1.06
CA LEU A 234 3.44 9.49 -1.58
C LEU A 234 2.76 10.57 -0.74
N GLY A 235 1.62 10.23 -0.13
CA GLY A 235 0.86 11.10 0.74
C GLY A 235 -0.12 10.31 1.61
N VAL A 236 -0.71 10.98 2.60
CA VAL A 236 -1.65 10.41 3.57
C VAL A 236 -2.96 11.19 3.56
N LEU A 237 -4.05 10.53 3.19
CA LEU A 237 -5.41 11.06 3.28
C LEU A 237 -6.04 10.66 4.62
N VAL A 238 -6.43 11.65 5.41
CA VAL A 238 -7.20 11.49 6.65
C VAL A 238 -8.67 11.77 6.37
N VAL A 239 -9.50 10.72 6.39
CA VAL A 239 -10.93 10.84 6.00
C VAL A 239 -11.78 11.34 7.16
N GLU A 240 -11.62 10.78 8.33
CA GLU A 240 -12.36 11.15 9.54
C GLU A 240 -11.47 10.93 10.77
N ALA A 241 -11.28 11.97 11.58
CA ALA A 241 -10.47 11.90 12.79
C ALA A 241 -10.96 12.83 13.88
N GLY A 242 -11.16 12.32 15.08
CA GLY A 242 -11.25 13.15 16.29
C GLY A 242 -9.87 13.61 16.75
N ILE A 243 -9.82 14.59 17.69
CA ILE A 243 -8.57 15.19 18.20
C ILE A 243 -7.61 14.15 18.80
N ALA A 244 -8.13 13.09 19.43
CA ALA A 244 -7.32 12.02 20.02
C ALA A 244 -7.14 10.80 19.09
N SER A 245 -7.42 10.95 17.79
CA SER A 245 -7.33 9.82 16.84
C SER A 245 -5.88 9.42 16.57
N GLY A 246 -5.60 8.11 16.58
CA GLY A 246 -4.29 7.58 16.19
C GLY A 246 -3.93 7.86 14.71
N SER A 247 -4.89 8.19 13.85
CA SER A 247 -4.65 8.60 12.47
C SER A 247 -3.91 9.94 12.37
N LEU A 248 -4.06 10.84 13.37
CA LEU A 248 -3.29 12.08 13.44
C LEU A 248 -1.79 11.82 13.67
N ILE A 249 -1.43 10.69 14.31
CA ILE A 249 -0.04 10.26 14.44
C ILE A 249 0.52 9.93 13.05
N THR A 250 -0.25 9.21 12.22
CA THR A 250 0.17 8.87 10.85
C THR A 250 0.35 10.14 9.99
N ALA A 251 -0.57 11.11 10.11
CA ALA A 251 -0.47 12.39 9.40
C ALA A 251 0.78 13.18 9.81
N ARG A 252 1.09 13.26 11.12
CA ARG A 252 2.31 13.90 11.61
C ARG A 252 3.56 13.21 11.10
N LEU A 253 3.62 11.87 11.20
CA LEU A 253 4.75 11.08 10.68
C LEU A 253 4.92 11.29 9.17
N ALA A 254 3.84 11.41 8.40
CA ALA A 254 3.89 11.74 6.98
C ALA A 254 4.58 13.10 6.74
N ALA A 255 4.18 14.13 7.46
CA ALA A 255 4.80 15.46 7.36
C ALA A 255 6.30 15.43 7.75
N GLU A 256 6.66 14.73 8.85
CA GLU A 256 8.05 14.55 9.27
C GLU A 256 8.89 13.79 8.22
N GLN A 257 8.27 12.91 7.44
CA GLN A 257 8.88 12.15 6.35
C GLN A 257 8.87 12.88 5.00
N GLY A 258 8.38 14.13 4.95
CA GLY A 258 8.27 14.91 3.71
C GLY A 258 7.20 14.37 2.76
N ARG A 259 6.15 13.74 3.26
CA ARG A 259 4.99 13.27 2.49
C ARG A 259 3.85 14.26 2.58
N GLU A 260 3.07 14.36 1.50
CA GLU A 260 1.88 15.22 1.49
C GLU A 260 0.83 14.72 2.49
N VAL A 261 0.15 15.66 3.15
CA VAL A 261 -0.96 15.36 4.07
C VAL A 261 -2.23 15.98 3.54
N TYR A 262 -3.25 15.15 3.39
CA TYR A 262 -4.58 15.50 2.90
C TYR A 262 -5.62 15.24 3.99
N ALA A 263 -6.64 16.10 4.08
CA ALA A 263 -7.72 15.91 5.05
C ALA A 263 -9.09 16.23 4.43
N ILE A 264 -10.04 15.33 4.66
CA ILE A 264 -11.44 15.56 4.29
C ILE A 264 -12.08 16.51 5.31
N PRO A 265 -12.69 17.63 4.89
CA PRO A 265 -13.44 18.51 5.77
C PRO A 265 -14.73 17.82 6.26
N GLY A 266 -15.30 18.36 7.33
CA GLY A 266 -16.57 17.87 7.85
C GLY A 266 -17.33 18.95 8.59
N SER A 267 -18.50 18.61 9.16
CA SER A 267 -19.26 19.57 9.97
C SER A 267 -18.46 19.99 11.20
N ILE A 268 -18.44 21.30 11.48
CA ILE A 268 -17.81 21.87 12.69
C ILE A 268 -18.41 21.34 14.00
N HIS A 269 -19.63 20.81 13.95
CA HIS A 269 -20.33 20.23 15.09
C HIS A 269 -20.04 18.72 15.26
N HIS A 270 -19.39 18.08 14.26
CA HIS A 270 -19.08 16.65 14.32
C HIS A 270 -17.74 16.41 15.04
N PRO A 271 -17.72 15.73 16.20
CA PRO A 271 -16.49 15.54 16.98
C PRO A 271 -15.38 14.82 16.19
N ALA A 272 -15.76 13.88 15.32
CA ALA A 272 -14.84 13.10 14.51
C ALA A 272 -14.28 13.87 13.28
N ALA A 273 -14.71 15.11 13.02
CA ALA A 273 -14.12 15.99 12.02
C ALA A 273 -13.07 16.95 12.62
N LYS A 274 -13.04 17.10 13.94
CA LYS A 274 -12.17 18.09 14.62
C LYS A 274 -10.68 17.85 14.36
N GLY A 275 -10.25 16.59 14.24
CA GLY A 275 -8.86 16.24 13.90
C GLY A 275 -8.50 16.64 12.47
N CYS A 276 -9.39 16.40 11.49
CA CYS A 276 -9.20 16.84 10.11
C CYS A 276 -9.13 18.36 10.03
N HIS A 277 -10.00 19.11 10.76
CA HIS A 277 -9.93 20.57 10.83
C HIS A 277 -8.63 21.06 11.45
N GLN A 278 -8.08 20.35 12.45
CA GLN A 278 -6.78 20.66 13.02
C GLN A 278 -5.68 20.50 11.96
N LEU A 279 -5.66 19.37 11.26
CA LEU A 279 -4.69 19.11 10.19
C LEU A 279 -4.73 20.18 9.10
N ILE A 280 -5.93 20.59 8.66
CA ILE A 280 -6.09 21.65 7.65
C ILE A 280 -5.50 22.98 8.16
N ARG A 281 -5.75 23.37 9.43
CA ARG A 281 -5.15 24.57 10.03
C ARG A 281 -3.64 24.47 10.16
N ASP A 282 -3.11 23.25 10.33
CA ASP A 282 -1.68 22.99 10.45
C ASP A 282 -0.99 22.88 9.07
N GLY A 283 -1.73 23.06 7.97
CA GLY A 283 -1.21 23.11 6.60
C GLY A 283 -1.52 21.89 5.73
N ALA A 284 -2.30 20.91 6.21
CA ALA A 284 -2.75 19.83 5.35
C ALA A 284 -3.69 20.33 4.26
N VAL A 285 -3.59 19.77 3.07
CA VAL A 285 -4.45 20.13 1.94
C VAL A 285 -5.87 19.66 2.21
N LEU A 286 -6.83 20.61 2.14
CA LEU A 286 -8.25 20.30 2.17
C LEU A 286 -8.64 19.58 0.88
N VAL A 287 -9.28 18.42 1.00
CA VAL A 287 -9.66 17.56 -0.13
C VAL A 287 -11.16 17.33 -0.16
N GLU A 288 -11.77 17.63 -1.30
CA GLU A 288 -13.16 17.34 -1.62
C GLU A 288 -13.27 16.35 -2.78
N THR A 289 -12.27 16.33 -3.67
CA THR A 289 -12.19 15.44 -4.84
C THR A 289 -10.80 14.84 -4.99
N ILE A 290 -10.66 13.79 -5.82
CA ILE A 290 -9.35 13.16 -6.06
C ILE A 290 -8.37 14.08 -6.80
N GLU A 291 -8.89 15.03 -7.60
CA GLU A 291 -8.09 15.99 -8.33
C GLU A 291 -7.22 16.83 -7.38
N HIS A 292 -7.74 17.22 -6.21
CA HIS A 292 -6.95 17.93 -5.20
C HIS A 292 -5.75 17.12 -4.71
N ILE A 293 -5.87 15.79 -4.67
CA ILE A 293 -4.75 14.89 -4.32
C ILE A 293 -3.76 14.81 -5.48
N LEU A 294 -4.26 14.62 -6.71
CA LEU A 294 -3.42 14.50 -7.90
C LEU A 294 -2.63 15.79 -8.19
N GLU A 295 -3.23 16.96 -7.96
CA GLU A 295 -2.57 18.26 -8.05
C GLU A 295 -1.42 18.39 -7.04
N GLY A 296 -1.60 17.92 -5.81
CA GLY A 296 -0.58 17.89 -4.76
C GLY A 296 0.60 16.99 -5.10
N LEU A 297 0.35 15.91 -5.85
CA LEU A 297 1.36 14.95 -6.27
C LEU A 297 2.01 15.31 -7.63
N ARG A 298 2.29 16.58 -7.87
CA ARG A 298 2.84 17.10 -9.14
C ARG A 298 4.05 16.29 -9.61
N GLY A 299 4.01 15.84 -10.87
CA GLY A 299 5.07 15.04 -11.51
C GLY A 299 4.88 13.54 -11.44
N TRP A 300 3.92 13.05 -10.65
CA TRP A 300 3.52 11.65 -10.70
C TRP A 300 2.44 11.46 -11.78
N GLN A 301 2.75 10.68 -12.79
CA GLN A 301 1.75 10.26 -13.78
C GLN A 301 1.17 8.92 -13.34
N PRO A 302 -0.19 8.77 -13.31
CA PRO A 302 -0.81 7.47 -13.11
C PRO A 302 -0.21 6.50 -14.12
N LEU A 303 0.24 5.34 -13.67
CA LEU A 303 0.48 4.23 -14.57
C LEU A 303 -0.88 3.96 -15.22
N SER A 304 -1.03 4.39 -16.48
CA SER A 304 -2.21 4.04 -17.25
C SER A 304 -2.30 2.52 -17.24
N ARG A 305 -3.15 1.95 -16.39
CA ARG A 305 -3.65 0.62 -16.72
C ARG A 305 -4.26 0.81 -18.10
N PRO A 306 -3.94 -0.01 -19.10
CA PRO A 306 -4.85 -0.16 -20.21
C PRO A 306 -6.16 -0.59 -19.55
N VAL A 307 -7.09 0.36 -19.43
CA VAL A 307 -8.49 0.00 -19.26
C VAL A 307 -8.69 -1.01 -20.37
N PRO A 308 -9.14 -2.26 -20.12
CA PRO A 308 -9.62 -3.09 -21.23
C PRO A 308 -10.67 -2.19 -21.87
N LEU A 309 -10.34 -1.61 -23.02
CA LEU A 309 -11.31 -0.91 -23.82
C LEU A 309 -12.47 -1.89 -23.89
N PRO A 310 -13.68 -1.52 -23.49
CA PRO A 310 -14.84 -2.37 -23.71
C PRO A 310 -14.73 -2.78 -25.16
N ALA A 311 -14.74 -4.08 -25.44
CA ALA A 311 -14.37 -4.63 -26.74
C ALA A 311 -15.02 -3.75 -27.82
N THR A 312 -14.21 -2.88 -28.43
CA THR A 312 -14.71 -1.79 -29.29
C THR A 312 -15.56 -2.44 -30.34
N HIS A 313 -16.84 -2.12 -30.36
CA HIS A 313 -17.77 -2.74 -31.32
C HIS A 313 -17.13 -2.67 -32.71
N PRO A 314 -17.09 -3.75 -33.51
CA PRO A 314 -16.35 -3.77 -34.78
C PRO A 314 -16.67 -2.60 -35.73
N LEU A 315 -17.89 -2.08 -35.67
CA LEU A 315 -18.30 -0.91 -36.44
C LEU A 315 -17.65 0.39 -35.91
N VAL A 316 -17.55 0.53 -34.60
CA VAL A 316 -16.85 1.70 -33.96
C VAL A 316 -15.37 1.70 -34.32
N ALA A 317 -14.73 0.53 -34.34
CA ALA A 317 -13.32 0.42 -34.77
C ALA A 317 -13.13 0.86 -36.21
N LEU A 318 -14.04 0.56 -37.13
CA LEU A 318 -14.00 1.03 -38.51
C LEU A 318 -14.21 2.55 -38.59
N LEU A 319 -15.12 3.10 -37.77
CA LEU A 319 -15.43 4.54 -37.75
C LEU A 319 -14.30 5.39 -37.12
N HIS A 320 -13.47 4.82 -36.27
CA HIS A 320 -12.24 5.49 -35.81
C HIS A 320 -11.20 5.70 -36.92
N ALA A 321 -11.21 4.83 -37.95
CA ALA A 321 -10.29 4.96 -39.08
C ALA A 321 -10.76 6.05 -40.07
N ALA A 322 -12.06 6.14 -40.35
CA ALA A 322 -12.66 7.18 -41.23
C ALA A 322 -14.20 7.21 -41.11
N PRO A 323 -14.86 8.36 -41.42
CA PRO A 323 -16.31 8.44 -41.53
C PRO A 323 -16.84 7.59 -42.70
N HIS A 324 -17.88 6.78 -42.45
CA HIS A 324 -18.45 5.87 -43.44
C HIS A 324 -19.98 6.06 -43.56
N THR A 325 -20.52 5.75 -44.75
CA THR A 325 -21.99 5.56 -44.89
C THR A 325 -22.39 4.19 -44.37
N SER A 326 -23.69 3.97 -44.11
CA SER A 326 -24.19 2.68 -43.63
C SER A 326 -23.89 1.54 -44.62
N GLU A 327 -23.96 1.80 -45.93
CA GLU A 327 -23.66 0.84 -46.99
C GLU A 327 -22.14 0.50 -46.99
N ALA A 328 -21.29 1.50 -46.86
CA ALA A 328 -19.83 1.29 -46.79
C ALA A 328 -19.44 0.45 -45.57
N LEU A 329 -20.09 0.67 -44.40
CA LEU A 329 -19.89 -0.14 -43.20
C LEU A 329 -20.41 -1.57 -43.40
N ALA A 330 -21.54 -1.79 -44.12
CA ALA A 330 -22.03 -3.10 -44.43
C ALA A 330 -21.04 -3.89 -45.28
N ILE A 331 -20.45 -3.26 -46.28
CA ILE A 331 -19.40 -3.87 -47.14
C ILE A 331 -18.13 -4.15 -46.28
N ALA A 332 -17.65 -3.17 -45.54
CA ALA A 332 -16.42 -3.30 -44.76
C ALA A 332 -16.51 -4.32 -43.61
N SER A 333 -17.69 -4.46 -42.99
CA SER A 333 -17.93 -5.42 -41.90
C SER A 333 -18.37 -6.81 -42.37
N GLY A 334 -18.74 -6.98 -43.65
CA GLY A 334 -19.30 -8.21 -44.19
C GLY A 334 -20.69 -8.56 -43.65
N ARG A 335 -21.41 -7.59 -43.06
CA ARG A 335 -22.74 -7.80 -42.45
C ARG A 335 -23.87 -7.26 -43.32
N PRO A 336 -25.07 -7.86 -43.24
CA PRO A 336 -26.25 -7.30 -43.91
C PRO A 336 -26.54 -5.86 -43.44
N LEU A 337 -26.92 -4.98 -44.36
CA LEU A 337 -27.19 -3.57 -44.09
C LEU A 337 -28.22 -3.39 -42.93
N SER A 338 -29.25 -4.24 -42.85
CA SER A 338 -30.24 -4.19 -41.78
C SER A 338 -29.63 -4.42 -40.36
N GLN A 339 -28.65 -5.31 -40.25
CA GLN A 339 -27.95 -5.55 -39.00
C GLN A 339 -27.00 -4.40 -38.64
N VAL A 340 -26.32 -3.82 -39.63
CA VAL A 340 -25.49 -2.65 -39.45
C VAL A 340 -26.31 -1.46 -38.97
N LEU A 341 -27.46 -1.19 -39.57
CA LEU A 341 -28.36 -0.10 -39.15
C LEU A 341 -28.86 -0.29 -37.71
N ALA A 342 -29.28 -1.51 -37.34
CA ALA A 342 -29.71 -1.80 -35.98
C ALA A 342 -28.55 -1.54 -34.96
N SER A 343 -27.34 -2.06 -35.24
CA SER A 343 -26.17 -1.82 -34.38
C SER A 343 -25.79 -0.35 -34.31
N LEU A 344 -25.87 0.40 -35.42
CA LEU A 344 -25.54 1.84 -35.41
C LEU A 344 -26.55 2.64 -34.58
N THR A 345 -27.83 2.27 -34.59
CA THR A 345 -28.86 2.91 -33.76
C THR A 345 -28.61 2.65 -32.27
N GLU A 346 -28.22 1.42 -31.89
CA GLU A 346 -27.85 1.09 -30.51
C GLU A 346 -26.63 1.89 -30.06
N LEU A 347 -25.56 1.93 -30.87
CA LEU A 347 -24.36 2.67 -30.61
C LEU A 347 -24.58 4.18 -30.57
N GLU A 348 -25.52 4.72 -31.31
CA GLU A 348 -25.90 6.14 -31.26
C GLU A 348 -26.66 6.46 -29.96
N LEU A 349 -27.56 5.58 -29.52
CA LEU A 349 -28.22 5.70 -28.21
C LEU A 349 -27.24 5.61 -27.05
N GLU A 350 -26.18 4.80 -27.17
CA GLU A 350 -25.09 4.71 -26.21
C GLU A 350 -24.08 5.88 -26.30
N GLY A 351 -24.26 6.76 -27.29
CA GLY A 351 -23.40 7.92 -27.50
C GLY A 351 -21.99 7.61 -28.05
N GLN A 352 -21.78 6.39 -28.58
CA GLN A 352 -20.50 5.95 -29.15
C GLN A 352 -20.29 6.39 -30.60
N VAL A 353 -21.37 6.63 -31.34
CA VAL A 353 -21.32 7.12 -32.72
C VAL A 353 -22.32 8.26 -32.91
N ILE A 354 -22.15 9.02 -33.99
CA ILE A 354 -23.09 10.07 -34.44
C ILE A 354 -23.22 10.04 -35.94
N CYS A 355 -24.42 10.35 -36.46
CA CYS A 355 -24.66 10.49 -37.90
C CYS A 355 -24.68 11.97 -38.29
N GLU A 356 -23.74 12.40 -39.11
CA GLU A 356 -23.69 13.75 -39.66
C GLU A 356 -23.68 13.71 -41.20
N SER A 357 -24.63 14.39 -41.80
CA SER A 357 -24.76 14.47 -43.27
C SER A 357 -24.72 13.11 -43.98
N GLY A 358 -25.37 12.09 -43.39
CA GLY A 358 -25.48 10.74 -43.94
C GLY A 358 -24.20 9.88 -43.76
N ARG A 359 -23.25 10.35 -42.96
CA ARG A 359 -22.05 9.61 -42.57
C ARG A 359 -22.01 9.39 -41.07
N TRP A 360 -21.59 8.20 -40.68
CA TRP A 360 -21.34 7.83 -39.28
C TRP A 360 -19.91 8.14 -38.88
N LEU A 361 -19.76 8.68 -37.69
CA LEU A 361 -18.46 9.00 -37.06
C LEU A 361 -18.42 8.37 -35.67
N ALA A 362 -17.25 7.91 -35.23
CA ALA A 362 -17.04 7.56 -33.82
C ALA A 362 -17.01 8.83 -33.00
N ARG A 363 -17.68 8.83 -31.85
CA ARG A 363 -17.55 9.89 -30.83
C ARG A 363 -16.36 9.57 -29.92
N CYS A 364 -15.46 10.55 -29.74
CA CYS A 364 -14.31 10.45 -28.82
C CYS A 364 -14.76 10.56 -27.37
#